data_ff890f50363472aef33bd04460c45a17
#
_entry.id   ff890f50363472aef33bd04460c45a17
#
_cell.length_a   1.000
_cell.length_b   1.000
_cell.length_c   1.000
_cell.angle_alpha   90.00
_cell.angle_beta   90.00
_cell.angle_gamma   90.00
#
_symmetry.space_group_name_H-M   'P 1'
#
loop_
_entity.id
_entity.type
_entity.pdbx_description
1 polymer ?
#
loop_
_entity_poly.entity_id
_entity_poly.type
_entity_poly.pdbx_seq_one_letter_code
_entity_poly.pdbx_strand_id
1 'polypeptide(L)'
;MLLTIMTMKQKLAVLFVIIACADILAAQKSPTVIEIPTAVAETEDEMKPYGEIIEHTRVKIEMLPIPSGKYLLGSPATEKQRRADEGPQREVTLEPFWMGKTEITWNAYDVWMSDIDIQIRKVYGKKANARDLLAEPLTISKPTAPYTDMSFGMGTRSYPAICMTQHAARTFCQWLTAKTGRYYRLPTEAEWEYACRAGTTTAYSFGDDVKKLGEYAWFYDNAGEQYQKVGQKLP
;
A
#
# COMPACT_ATOMS: atom_id res chain seq x y z
N MET A 1 29.32 -24.94 -34.79
CA MET A 1 29.70 -24.05 -33.66
C MET A 1 30.99 -23.34 -34.06
N LEU A 2 30.88 -22.16 -34.72
CA LEU A 2 32.06 -21.39 -35.16
C LEU A 2 32.46 -20.46 -33.98
N LEU A 3 33.62 -20.74 -33.43
CA LEU A 3 34.26 -19.85 -32.44
C LEU A 3 34.99 -18.75 -33.26
N THR A 4 34.47 -17.51 -33.24
CA THR A 4 35.18 -16.38 -33.80
C THR A 4 36.15 -15.84 -32.73
N ILE A 5 37.44 -15.92 -32.98
CA ILE A 5 38.49 -15.37 -32.11
C ILE A 5 38.53 -13.85 -32.33
N MET A 6 38.10 -13.07 -31.35
CA MET A 6 38.18 -11.61 -31.36
C MET A 6 39.62 -11.14 -31.25
N THR A 7 40.02 -10.17 -32.09
CA THR A 7 41.33 -9.55 -32.03
C THR A 7 41.53 -8.73 -30.76
N MET A 8 42.80 -8.51 -30.36
CA MET A 8 43.14 -7.77 -29.12
C MET A 8 42.56 -6.35 -29.09
N LYS A 9 42.40 -5.70 -30.27
CA LYS A 9 41.73 -4.38 -30.39
C LYS A 9 40.24 -4.42 -30.14
N GLN A 10 39.55 -5.48 -30.55
CA GLN A 10 38.13 -5.69 -30.25
C GLN A 10 37.88 -6.00 -28.77
N LYS A 11 38.78 -6.74 -28.12
CA LYS A 11 38.68 -6.97 -26.67
C LYS A 11 38.90 -5.70 -25.86
N LEU A 12 39.77 -4.78 -26.31
CA LEU A 12 40.00 -3.48 -25.68
C LEU A 12 38.79 -2.55 -25.82
N ALA A 13 38.16 -2.52 -27.01
CA ALA A 13 36.95 -1.73 -27.23
C ALA A 13 35.76 -2.21 -26.42
N VAL A 14 35.56 -3.53 -26.27
CA VAL A 14 34.52 -4.11 -25.42
C VAL A 14 34.79 -3.83 -23.94
N LEU A 15 36.04 -3.88 -23.50
CA LEU A 15 36.42 -3.55 -22.13
C LEU A 15 36.15 -2.07 -21.80
N PHE A 16 36.45 -1.14 -22.74
CA PHE A 16 36.17 0.28 -22.57
C PHE A 16 34.67 0.59 -22.52
N VAL A 17 33.84 -0.10 -23.33
CA VAL A 17 32.38 0.05 -23.29
C VAL A 17 31.80 -0.48 -21.99
N ILE A 18 32.30 -1.60 -21.48
CA ILE A 18 31.85 -2.17 -20.20
C ILE A 18 32.26 -1.27 -19.02
N ILE A 19 33.46 -0.68 -19.03
CA ILE A 19 33.90 0.27 -18.00
C ILE A 19 33.06 1.56 -18.06
N ALA A 20 32.82 2.11 -19.26
CA ALA A 20 31.98 3.30 -19.42
C ALA A 20 30.53 3.05 -19.00
N CYS A 21 29.97 1.86 -19.27
CA CYS A 21 28.65 1.47 -18.76
C CYS A 21 28.64 1.27 -17.24
N ALA A 22 29.70 0.74 -16.67
CA ALA A 22 29.81 0.58 -15.21
C ALA A 22 29.91 1.93 -14.49
N ASP A 23 30.66 2.89 -15.04
CA ASP A 23 30.77 4.24 -14.49
C ASP A 23 29.46 5.03 -14.65
N ILE A 24 28.70 4.81 -15.72
CA ILE A 24 27.36 5.40 -15.90
C ILE A 24 26.36 4.79 -14.91
N LEU A 25 26.43 3.48 -14.61
CA LEU A 25 25.60 2.86 -13.59
C LEU A 25 25.99 3.30 -12.16
N ALA A 26 27.28 3.51 -11.90
CA ALA A 26 27.77 3.96 -10.59
C ALA A 26 27.45 5.43 -10.28
N ALA A 27 27.15 6.23 -11.30
CA ALA A 27 26.83 7.66 -11.15
C ALA A 27 25.35 7.97 -10.92
N GLN A 28 24.45 6.99 -11.06
CA GLN A 28 23.05 7.19 -10.68
C GLN A 28 22.94 7.08 -9.15
N LYS A 29 23.10 8.23 -8.46
CA LYS A 29 22.67 8.33 -7.06
C LYS A 29 21.24 7.78 -6.95
N SER A 30 21.06 6.78 -6.08
CA SER A 30 19.71 6.32 -5.75
C SER A 30 18.83 7.52 -5.41
N PRO A 31 17.58 7.54 -5.90
CA PRO A 31 16.68 8.66 -5.61
C PRO A 31 16.56 8.88 -4.11
N THR A 32 16.65 10.12 -3.68
CA THR A 32 16.52 10.47 -2.24
C THR A 32 15.14 10.08 -1.74
N VAL A 33 15.10 9.36 -0.66
CA VAL A 33 13.86 9.00 0.07
C VAL A 33 13.63 10.03 1.15
N ILE A 34 12.36 10.44 1.37
CA ILE A 34 12.03 11.21 2.57
C ILE A 34 12.35 10.31 3.77
N GLU A 35 13.27 10.77 4.61
CA GLU A 35 13.64 10.02 5.80
C GLU A 35 12.51 10.06 6.82
N ILE A 36 12.02 8.88 7.17
CA ILE A 36 11.06 8.63 8.25
C ILE A 36 11.72 7.57 9.13
N PRO A 37 12.45 7.97 10.18
CA PRO A 37 13.24 7.02 10.99
C PRO A 37 12.41 5.85 11.54
N THR A 38 11.13 6.08 11.85
CA THR A 38 10.21 5.06 12.35
C THR A 38 9.65 4.13 11.26
N ALA A 39 9.93 4.39 9.98
CA ALA A 39 9.53 3.52 8.86
C ALA A 39 10.62 2.50 8.48
N VAL A 40 11.66 2.38 9.31
CA VAL A 40 12.76 1.41 9.16
C VAL A 40 12.92 0.69 10.48
N ALA A 41 13.06 -0.63 10.44
CA ALA A 41 13.37 -1.47 11.59
C ALA A 41 14.21 -2.65 11.10
N GLU A 42 15.23 -3.01 11.86
CA GLU A 42 16.03 -4.21 11.61
C GLU A 42 15.45 -5.43 12.34
N THR A 43 14.70 -5.18 13.41
CA THR A 43 14.04 -6.18 14.24
C THR A 43 12.58 -5.83 14.46
N GLU A 44 11.76 -6.81 14.83
CA GLU A 44 10.34 -6.61 15.13
C GLU A 44 10.14 -5.63 16.29
N ASP A 45 10.95 -5.70 17.34
CA ASP A 45 10.86 -4.82 18.53
C ASP A 45 11.12 -3.34 18.22
N GLU A 46 11.81 -3.07 17.12
CA GLU A 46 12.08 -1.70 16.64
C GLU A 46 10.94 -1.13 15.81
N MET A 47 10.02 -1.96 15.34
CA MET A 47 8.91 -1.51 14.52
C MET A 47 7.99 -0.56 15.30
N LYS A 48 7.78 0.63 14.76
CA LYS A 48 6.96 1.67 15.38
C LYS A 48 5.92 2.19 14.38
N PRO A 49 4.79 2.71 14.87
CA PRO A 49 3.88 3.46 14.02
C PRO A 49 4.59 4.60 13.31
N TYR A 50 4.28 4.81 12.04
CA TYR A 50 4.79 5.96 11.28
C TYR A 50 3.73 6.55 10.35
N GLY A 51 3.99 7.74 9.87
CA GLY A 51 3.16 8.38 8.88
C GLY A 51 3.89 8.52 7.56
N GLU A 52 3.43 7.82 6.53
CA GLU A 52 3.94 8.00 5.19
C GLU A 52 3.45 9.32 4.61
N ILE A 53 4.38 10.18 4.23
CA ILE A 53 4.09 11.49 3.65
C ILE A 53 4.18 11.39 2.14
N ILE A 54 3.10 11.73 1.45
CA ILE A 54 3.14 11.87 -0.01
C ILE A 54 3.77 13.23 -0.33
N GLU A 55 4.98 13.20 -0.85
CA GLU A 55 5.78 14.39 -1.14
C GLU A 55 5.02 15.41 -1.99
N HIS A 56 5.32 16.68 -1.76
CA HIS A 56 4.64 17.86 -2.35
C HIS A 56 3.20 18.08 -1.89
N THR A 57 2.66 17.19 -1.05
CA THR A 57 1.31 17.32 -0.50
C THR A 57 1.34 17.42 1.03
N ARG A 58 0.17 17.57 1.65
CA ARG A 58 0.01 17.47 3.12
C ARG A 58 -0.61 16.12 3.51
N VAL A 59 -0.71 15.20 2.56
CA VAL A 59 -1.35 13.91 2.79
C VAL A 59 -0.39 12.99 3.53
N LYS A 60 -0.90 12.37 4.58
CA LYS A 60 -0.22 11.41 5.43
C LYS A 60 -1.05 10.14 5.51
N ILE A 61 -0.42 8.99 5.31
CA ILE A 61 -1.00 7.66 5.52
C ILE A 61 -0.40 7.11 6.81
N GLU A 62 -1.24 6.85 7.81
CA GLU A 62 -0.78 6.26 9.07
C GLU A 62 -0.59 4.75 8.92
N MET A 63 0.60 4.27 9.31
CA MET A 63 1.00 2.87 9.25
C MET A 63 1.26 2.35 10.67
N LEU A 64 0.71 1.18 10.97
CA LEU A 64 0.89 0.50 12.26
C LEU A 64 1.68 -0.79 12.06
N PRO A 65 2.60 -1.12 12.98
CA PRO A 65 3.28 -2.40 12.97
C PRO A 65 2.32 -3.51 13.38
N ILE A 66 2.34 -4.59 12.63
CA ILE A 66 1.65 -5.84 12.93
C ILE A 66 2.73 -6.86 13.29
N PRO A 67 2.71 -7.45 14.49
CA PRO A 67 3.74 -8.39 14.92
C PRO A 67 3.71 -9.68 14.10
N SER A 68 4.82 -10.40 14.11
CA SER A 68 4.87 -11.77 13.59
C SER A 68 3.99 -12.69 14.42
N GLY A 69 3.57 -13.81 13.85
CA GLY A 69 2.82 -14.80 14.63
C GLY A 69 2.22 -15.91 13.80
N LYS A 70 1.51 -16.78 14.52
CA LYS A 70 0.75 -17.89 13.96
C LYS A 70 -0.70 -17.79 14.35
N TYR A 71 -1.59 -18.14 13.44
CA TYR A 71 -3.02 -18.19 13.71
C TYR A 71 -3.71 -19.20 12.79
N LEU A 72 -4.96 -19.50 13.07
CA LEU A 72 -5.81 -20.33 12.21
C LEU A 72 -6.62 -19.43 11.30
N LEU A 73 -6.24 -19.38 10.02
CA LEU A 73 -6.99 -18.70 8.94
C LEU A 73 -8.32 -19.40 8.72
N GLY A 74 -9.40 -18.63 8.67
CA GLY A 74 -10.76 -19.11 8.46
C GLY A 74 -11.51 -19.43 9.76
N SER A 75 -12.74 -19.92 9.65
CA SER A 75 -13.68 -20.13 10.76
C SER A 75 -13.80 -21.59 11.14
N PRO A 76 -13.92 -21.93 12.43
CA PRO A 76 -14.21 -23.31 12.88
C PRO A 76 -15.60 -23.75 12.41
N ALA A 77 -15.78 -25.04 12.16
CA ALA A 77 -17.06 -25.59 11.68
C ALA A 77 -18.26 -25.32 12.64
N THR A 78 -17.97 -25.02 13.90
CA THR A 78 -18.95 -24.71 14.94
C THR A 78 -19.36 -23.24 15.02
N GLU A 79 -18.70 -22.36 14.26
CA GLU A 79 -18.99 -20.93 14.28
C GLU A 79 -20.37 -20.65 13.66
N LYS A 80 -21.17 -19.85 14.35
CA LYS A 80 -22.50 -19.46 13.89
C LYS A 80 -22.39 -18.52 12.70
N GLN A 81 -23.31 -18.68 11.73
CA GLN A 81 -23.39 -17.86 10.51
C GLN A 81 -22.18 -17.98 9.55
N ARG A 82 -21.30 -18.93 9.83
CA ARG A 82 -20.16 -19.27 8.97
C ARG A 82 -20.61 -19.63 7.55
N ARG A 83 -19.86 -19.20 6.54
CA ARG A 83 -20.02 -19.61 5.14
C ARG A 83 -19.16 -20.85 4.84
N ALA A 84 -19.55 -21.61 3.82
CA ALA A 84 -18.83 -22.83 3.46
C ALA A 84 -17.40 -22.61 2.98
N ASP A 85 -17.15 -21.44 2.40
CA ASP A 85 -15.85 -21.02 1.83
C ASP A 85 -14.86 -20.48 2.89
N GLU A 86 -15.29 -20.34 4.14
CA GLU A 86 -14.42 -19.93 5.25
C GLU A 86 -13.62 -21.07 5.90
N GLY A 87 -13.60 -22.23 5.32
CA GLY A 87 -12.86 -23.38 5.81
C GLY A 87 -12.40 -24.34 4.72
N PRO A 88 -11.61 -25.33 5.09
CA PRO A 88 -11.17 -25.69 6.45
C PRO A 88 -10.15 -24.71 7.03
N GLN A 89 -10.12 -24.56 8.38
CA GLN A 89 -9.10 -23.78 9.04
C GLN A 89 -7.68 -24.30 8.70
N ARG A 90 -6.74 -23.37 8.53
CA ARG A 90 -5.33 -23.67 8.27
C ARG A 90 -4.43 -22.83 9.14
N GLU A 91 -3.42 -23.43 9.75
CA GLU A 91 -2.38 -22.67 10.43
C GLU A 91 -1.54 -21.90 9.43
N VAL A 92 -1.40 -20.60 9.65
CA VAL A 92 -0.58 -19.69 8.84
C VAL A 92 0.42 -19.01 9.78
N THR A 93 1.68 -18.92 9.33
CA THR A 93 2.73 -18.15 9.98
C THR A 93 2.97 -16.88 9.17
N LEU A 94 3.03 -15.74 9.84
CA LEU A 94 3.28 -14.43 9.23
C LEU A 94 4.53 -13.80 9.83
N GLU A 95 5.34 -13.22 8.96
CA GLU A 95 6.42 -12.32 9.35
C GLU A 95 5.83 -10.95 9.75
N PRO A 96 6.55 -10.11 10.53
CA PRO A 96 6.05 -8.81 10.93
C PRO A 96 5.97 -7.87 9.73
N PHE A 97 4.98 -6.98 9.71
CA PHE A 97 4.76 -6.03 8.62
C PHE A 97 4.07 -4.76 9.12
N TRP A 98 4.09 -3.69 8.33
CA TRP A 98 3.25 -2.53 8.59
C TRP A 98 1.97 -2.58 7.77
N MET A 99 0.86 -2.23 8.38
CA MET A 99 -0.43 -2.10 7.73
C MET A 99 -0.98 -0.69 7.89
N GLY A 100 -1.71 -0.19 6.91
CA GLY A 100 -2.47 1.06 7.05
C GLY A 100 -3.43 0.97 8.23
N LYS A 101 -3.40 2.00 9.10
CA LYS A 101 -4.30 2.08 10.27
C LYS A 101 -5.77 2.07 9.90
N THR A 102 -6.08 2.59 8.72
CA THR A 102 -7.42 2.66 8.16
C THR A 102 -7.36 2.30 6.68
N GLU A 103 -8.49 2.17 6.06
CA GLU A 103 -8.60 2.11 4.60
C GLU A 103 -7.92 3.35 3.98
N ILE A 104 -7.40 3.20 2.76
CA ILE A 104 -6.87 4.34 2.00
C ILE A 104 -8.02 5.32 1.71
N THR A 105 -7.84 6.56 2.14
CA THR A 105 -8.85 7.61 1.96
C THR A 105 -8.77 8.23 0.57
N TRP A 106 -9.87 8.86 0.13
CA TRP A 106 -9.89 9.71 -1.06
C TRP A 106 -8.78 10.76 -1.04
N ASN A 107 -8.46 11.35 0.14
CA ASN A 107 -7.37 12.30 0.26
C ASN A 107 -6.04 11.74 -0.27
N ALA A 108 -5.74 10.47 0.00
CA ALA A 108 -4.51 9.83 -0.45
C ALA A 108 -4.62 9.32 -1.90
N TYR A 109 -5.74 8.69 -2.25
CA TYR A 109 -5.96 8.11 -3.56
C TYR A 109 -6.02 9.18 -4.66
N ASP A 110 -6.65 10.32 -4.40
CA ASP A 110 -6.78 11.43 -5.35
C ASP A 110 -5.44 12.09 -5.68
N VAL A 111 -4.44 12.01 -4.81
CA VAL A 111 -3.11 12.53 -5.15
C VAL A 111 -2.60 11.87 -6.42
N TRP A 112 -2.77 10.55 -6.54
CA TRP A 112 -2.42 9.79 -7.73
C TRP A 112 -3.48 9.92 -8.83
N MET A 113 -4.75 9.73 -8.50
CA MET A 113 -5.84 9.68 -9.47
C MET A 113 -6.00 11.00 -10.23
N SER A 114 -5.81 12.13 -9.56
CA SER A 114 -5.99 13.47 -10.10
C SER A 114 -4.68 14.24 -10.29
N ASP A 115 -3.52 13.57 -10.24
CA ASP A 115 -2.19 14.19 -10.43
C ASP A 115 -1.93 15.39 -9.51
N ILE A 116 -2.46 15.37 -8.28
CA ILE A 116 -2.45 16.56 -7.39
C ILE A 116 -1.02 17.00 -7.06
N ASP A 117 -0.09 16.07 -6.83
CA ASP A 117 1.32 16.40 -6.58
C ASP A 117 2.00 17.05 -7.77
N ILE A 118 1.68 16.62 -9.00
CA ILE A 118 2.14 17.22 -10.24
C ILE A 118 1.58 18.64 -10.38
N GLN A 119 0.28 18.83 -10.11
CA GLN A 119 -0.36 20.13 -10.17
C GLN A 119 0.25 21.10 -9.15
N ILE A 120 0.46 20.64 -7.90
CA ILE A 120 1.10 21.44 -6.86
C ILE A 120 2.50 21.86 -7.28
N ARG A 121 3.32 20.94 -7.81
CA ARG A 121 4.66 21.25 -8.32
C ARG A 121 4.62 22.31 -9.41
N LYS A 122 3.69 22.20 -10.36
CA LYS A 122 3.51 23.21 -11.43
C LYS A 122 3.17 24.58 -10.87
N VAL A 123 2.20 24.66 -9.94
CA VAL A 123 1.77 25.94 -9.33
C VAL A 123 2.92 26.63 -8.58
N TYR A 124 3.74 25.86 -7.85
CA TYR A 124 4.85 26.39 -7.07
C TYR A 124 6.20 26.42 -7.80
N GLY A 125 6.24 26.15 -9.11
CA GLY A 125 7.46 26.14 -9.92
C GLY A 125 8.49 25.11 -9.45
N LYS A 126 8.07 24.03 -8.79
CA LYS A 126 8.96 22.97 -8.33
C LYS A 126 9.26 21.98 -9.45
N LYS A 127 10.53 21.68 -9.66
CA LYS A 127 10.95 20.63 -10.61
C LYS A 127 10.67 19.25 -10.02
N ALA A 128 10.41 18.28 -10.91
CA ALA A 128 10.34 16.88 -10.54
C ALA A 128 11.70 16.42 -9.99
N ASN A 129 11.68 15.71 -8.88
CA ASN A 129 12.86 15.01 -8.37
C ASN A 129 12.94 13.58 -8.94
N ALA A 130 13.95 12.82 -8.54
CA ALA A 130 14.15 11.47 -9.07
C ALA A 130 13.00 10.50 -8.71
N ARG A 131 12.36 10.67 -7.54
CA ARG A 131 11.19 9.87 -7.16
C ARG A 131 9.95 10.24 -7.94
N ASP A 132 9.75 11.53 -8.19
CA ASP A 132 8.68 12.00 -9.07
C ASP A 132 8.80 11.36 -10.47
N LEU A 133 10.00 11.38 -11.05
CA LEU A 133 10.27 10.82 -12.38
C LEU A 133 10.05 9.30 -12.44
N LEU A 134 10.26 8.57 -11.35
CA LEU A 134 9.94 7.14 -11.25
C LEU A 134 8.44 6.88 -11.12
N ALA A 135 7.71 7.76 -10.43
CA ALA A 135 6.30 7.61 -10.17
C ALA A 135 5.41 8.08 -11.34
N GLU A 136 5.81 9.11 -12.07
CA GLU A 136 5.01 9.70 -13.15
C GLU A 136 4.56 8.71 -14.24
N PRO A 137 5.38 7.74 -14.72
CA PRO A 137 4.91 6.76 -15.69
C PRO A 137 3.72 5.90 -15.18
N LEU A 138 3.61 5.70 -13.87
CA LEU A 138 2.53 4.93 -13.26
C LEU A 138 1.21 5.72 -13.19
N THR A 139 1.22 7.02 -13.45
CA THR A 139 0.00 7.81 -13.62
C THR A 139 -0.65 7.55 -14.98
N ILE A 140 0.10 7.09 -15.97
CA ILE A 140 -0.44 6.73 -17.30
C ILE A 140 -1.27 5.46 -17.21
N SER A 141 -0.89 4.52 -16.33
CA SER A 141 -1.59 3.23 -16.13
C SER A 141 -2.79 3.33 -15.19
N LYS A 142 -3.07 4.53 -14.66
CA LYS A 142 -4.25 4.73 -13.83
C LYS A 142 -5.54 4.63 -14.65
N PRO A 143 -6.67 4.26 -14.02
CA PRO A 143 -7.95 4.30 -14.70
C PRO A 143 -8.22 5.69 -15.26
N THR A 144 -8.93 5.76 -16.39
CA THR A 144 -9.48 7.03 -16.87
C THR A 144 -10.31 7.66 -15.75
N ALA A 145 -10.13 8.95 -15.51
CA ALA A 145 -10.95 9.67 -14.54
C ALA A 145 -12.44 9.43 -14.86
N PRO A 146 -13.24 8.97 -13.89
CA PRO A 146 -14.65 8.68 -14.13
C PRO A 146 -15.38 9.95 -14.54
N TYR A 147 -16.36 9.79 -15.42
CA TYR A 147 -17.22 10.89 -15.85
C TYR A 147 -18.16 11.39 -14.74
N THR A 148 -18.31 10.63 -13.67
CA THR A 148 -19.17 10.94 -12.54
C THR A 148 -18.35 10.91 -11.25
N ASP A 149 -18.84 11.65 -10.25
CA ASP A 149 -18.30 11.59 -8.90
C ASP A 149 -18.48 10.19 -8.31
N MET A 150 -17.38 9.46 -8.18
CA MET A 150 -17.38 8.09 -7.64
C MET A 150 -17.58 8.06 -6.11
N SER A 151 -17.64 9.20 -5.45
CA SER A 151 -18.09 9.30 -4.07
C SER A 151 -19.62 9.27 -3.94
N PHE A 152 -20.34 9.39 -5.06
CA PHE A 152 -21.82 9.47 -5.12
C PHE A 152 -22.41 10.56 -4.22
N GLY A 153 -21.66 11.64 -4.00
CA GLY A 153 -22.05 12.72 -3.11
C GLY A 153 -21.96 12.41 -1.61
N MET A 154 -21.48 11.22 -1.22
CA MET A 154 -21.38 10.84 0.19
C MET A 154 -20.20 11.51 0.92
N GLY A 155 -19.28 12.17 0.18
CA GLY A 155 -18.12 12.88 0.71
C GLY A 155 -16.80 12.20 0.46
N THR A 156 -15.72 12.97 0.51
CA THR A 156 -14.37 12.50 0.20
C THR A 156 -13.39 12.71 1.35
N ARG A 157 -13.54 13.80 2.12
CA ARG A 157 -12.56 14.13 3.17
C ARG A 157 -12.61 13.14 4.33
N SER A 158 -11.55 12.37 4.49
CA SER A 158 -11.42 11.29 5.48
C SER A 158 -12.38 10.12 5.27
N TYR A 159 -12.95 9.99 4.08
CA TYR A 159 -13.73 8.83 3.68
C TYR A 159 -12.85 7.83 2.92
N PRO A 160 -13.12 6.51 3.02
CA PRO A 160 -12.40 5.51 2.26
C PRO A 160 -12.60 5.72 0.76
N ALA A 161 -11.56 5.53 -0.03
CA ALA A 161 -11.67 5.50 -1.48
C ALA A 161 -12.39 4.22 -1.92
N ILE A 162 -13.43 4.37 -2.74
CA ILE A 162 -14.30 3.27 -3.19
C ILE A 162 -14.38 3.22 -4.72
N CYS A 163 -15.06 2.21 -5.26
CA CYS A 163 -15.37 2.06 -6.69
C CYS A 163 -14.16 1.96 -7.60
N MET A 164 -13.07 1.38 -7.12
CA MET A 164 -11.88 1.08 -7.91
C MET A 164 -11.75 -0.42 -8.18
N THR A 165 -11.11 -0.77 -9.28
CA THR A 165 -10.72 -2.15 -9.56
C THR A 165 -9.52 -2.56 -8.70
N GLN A 166 -9.34 -3.87 -8.48
CA GLN A 166 -8.12 -4.38 -7.83
C GLN A 166 -6.86 -3.95 -8.60
N HIS A 167 -6.92 -3.90 -9.94
CA HIS A 167 -5.82 -3.40 -10.76
C HIS A 167 -5.46 -1.96 -10.40
N ALA A 168 -6.45 -1.08 -10.29
CA ALA A 168 -6.22 0.32 -9.90
C ALA A 168 -5.60 0.44 -8.50
N ALA A 169 -6.10 -0.33 -7.53
CA ALA A 169 -5.55 -0.36 -6.18
C ALA A 169 -4.09 -0.85 -6.16
N ARG A 170 -3.75 -1.88 -6.93
CA ARG A 170 -2.36 -2.36 -7.09
C ARG A 170 -1.47 -1.32 -7.75
N THR A 171 -1.95 -0.64 -8.78
CA THR A 171 -1.19 0.43 -9.47
C THR A 171 -0.95 1.62 -8.55
N PHE A 172 -1.92 1.98 -7.71
CA PHE A 172 -1.72 2.96 -6.65
C PHE A 172 -0.59 2.56 -5.69
N CYS A 173 -0.55 1.30 -5.25
CA CYS A 173 0.54 0.79 -4.42
C CYS A 173 1.91 0.86 -5.12
N GLN A 174 1.97 0.53 -6.40
CA GLN A 174 3.19 0.65 -7.21
C GLN A 174 3.64 2.12 -7.34
N TRP A 175 2.70 3.02 -7.59
CA TRP A 175 2.97 4.46 -7.62
C TRP A 175 3.49 4.97 -6.27
N LEU A 176 2.84 4.59 -5.18
CA LEU A 176 3.27 4.97 -3.82
C LEU A 176 4.67 4.43 -3.53
N THR A 177 4.96 3.19 -3.94
CA THR A 177 6.31 2.60 -3.83
C THR A 177 7.35 3.42 -4.58
N ALA A 178 7.09 3.78 -5.83
CA ALA A 178 8.01 4.60 -6.63
C ALA A 178 8.20 5.99 -6.01
N LYS A 179 7.10 6.60 -5.56
CA LYS A 179 7.06 7.94 -4.98
C LYS A 179 7.83 8.03 -3.66
N THR A 180 7.69 7.04 -2.80
CA THR A 180 8.24 7.07 -1.44
C THR A 180 9.56 6.31 -1.29
N GLY A 181 9.81 5.32 -2.14
CA GLY A 181 10.94 4.40 -2.05
C GLY A 181 10.76 3.27 -1.04
N ARG A 182 9.61 3.19 -0.38
CA ARG A 182 9.20 2.06 0.48
C ARG A 182 8.24 1.17 -0.27
N TYR A 183 8.31 -0.13 -0.04
CA TYR A 183 7.49 -1.11 -0.76
C TYR A 183 6.07 -1.18 -0.20
N TYR A 184 5.10 -0.84 -1.03
CA TYR A 184 3.67 -0.92 -0.73
C TYR A 184 2.97 -1.93 -1.64
N ARG A 185 2.07 -2.69 -1.08
CA ARG A 185 1.20 -3.63 -1.76
C ARG A 185 -0.13 -3.77 -1.02
N LEU A 186 -1.11 -4.38 -1.65
CA LEU A 186 -2.31 -4.82 -0.94
C LEU A 186 -1.93 -5.96 0.02
N PRO A 187 -2.57 -6.04 1.19
CA PRO A 187 -2.41 -7.17 2.07
C PRO A 187 -2.92 -8.45 1.41
N THR A 188 -2.38 -9.59 1.79
CA THR A 188 -2.99 -10.89 1.52
C THR A 188 -4.21 -11.07 2.43
N GLU A 189 -5.09 -12.02 2.09
CA GLU A 189 -6.22 -12.40 2.95
C GLU A 189 -5.76 -12.80 4.34
N ALA A 190 -4.68 -13.60 4.43
CA ALA A 190 -4.12 -14.04 5.70
C ALA A 190 -3.59 -12.87 6.54
N GLU A 191 -2.90 -11.91 5.96
CA GLU A 191 -2.42 -10.73 6.66
C GLU A 191 -3.59 -9.86 7.16
N TRP A 192 -4.61 -9.71 6.33
CA TRP A 192 -5.78 -8.91 6.69
C TRP A 192 -6.55 -9.55 7.85
N GLU A 193 -6.84 -10.86 7.76
CA GLU A 193 -7.57 -11.57 8.82
C GLU A 193 -6.77 -11.60 10.11
N TYR A 194 -5.46 -11.85 10.05
CA TYR A 194 -4.59 -11.83 11.22
C TYR A 194 -4.62 -10.49 11.95
N ALA A 195 -4.47 -9.39 11.20
CA ALA A 195 -4.54 -8.05 11.78
C ALA A 195 -5.94 -7.74 12.34
N CYS A 196 -7.01 -8.13 11.64
CA CYS A 196 -8.38 -7.95 12.08
C CYS A 196 -8.69 -8.72 13.36
N ARG A 197 -8.17 -9.94 13.53
CA ARG A 197 -8.35 -10.74 14.75
C ARG A 197 -7.63 -10.17 15.96
N ALA A 198 -6.55 -9.43 15.79
CA ALA A 198 -5.77 -8.83 16.87
C ALA A 198 -5.43 -9.82 18.00
N GLY A 199 -5.08 -11.07 17.65
CA GLY A 199 -4.71 -12.14 18.57
C GLY A 199 -5.89 -12.93 19.17
N THR A 200 -7.15 -12.63 18.81
CA THR A 200 -8.31 -13.38 19.28
C THR A 200 -8.59 -14.61 18.41
N THR A 201 -9.31 -15.58 19.02
CA THR A 201 -9.83 -16.78 18.34
C THR A 201 -11.35 -16.77 18.17
N THR A 202 -11.99 -15.66 18.59
CA THR A 202 -13.43 -15.46 18.53
C THR A 202 -13.87 -15.02 17.12
N ALA A 203 -15.17 -15.06 16.84
CA ALA A 203 -15.72 -14.67 15.54
C ALA A 203 -15.35 -13.22 15.15
N TYR A 204 -15.23 -12.33 16.14
CA TYR A 204 -14.81 -10.93 15.97
C TYR A 204 -13.65 -10.61 16.92
N SER A 205 -12.92 -9.53 16.65
CA SER A 205 -11.82 -9.05 17.53
C SER A 205 -12.30 -8.76 18.97
N PHE A 206 -13.57 -8.44 19.16
CA PHE A 206 -14.19 -8.10 20.43
C PHE A 206 -14.96 -9.26 21.08
N GLY A 207 -14.95 -10.47 20.52
CA GLY A 207 -15.65 -11.65 21.04
C GLY A 207 -16.70 -12.21 20.07
N ASP A 208 -17.68 -12.95 20.59
CA ASP A 208 -18.69 -13.66 19.79
C ASP A 208 -20.07 -12.97 19.80
N ASP A 209 -20.22 -11.85 20.50
CA ASP A 209 -21.51 -11.17 20.63
C ASP A 209 -21.74 -10.20 19.45
N VAL A 210 -22.45 -10.68 18.42
CA VAL A 210 -22.80 -9.90 17.24
C VAL A 210 -23.54 -8.57 17.55
N LYS A 211 -24.19 -8.44 18.71
CA LYS A 211 -24.90 -7.21 19.09
C LYS A 211 -23.95 -6.03 19.27
N LYS A 212 -22.68 -6.30 19.57
CA LYS A 212 -21.65 -5.28 19.69
C LYS A 212 -21.04 -4.85 18.35
N LEU A 213 -21.33 -5.55 17.26
CA LEU A 213 -20.72 -5.26 15.95
C LEU A 213 -20.85 -3.78 15.56
N GLY A 214 -21.96 -3.15 15.90
CA GLY A 214 -22.20 -1.73 15.62
C GLY A 214 -21.24 -0.74 16.30
N GLU A 215 -20.55 -1.16 17.38
CA GLU A 215 -19.53 -0.35 18.04
C GLU A 215 -18.19 -0.38 17.28
N TYR A 216 -17.91 -1.49 16.55
CA TYR A 216 -16.63 -1.79 15.92
C TYR A 216 -16.66 -1.64 14.40
N ALA A 217 -17.80 -1.78 13.74
CA ALA A 217 -17.89 -1.75 12.29
C ALA A 217 -19.08 -0.94 11.78
N TRP A 218 -18.90 -0.38 10.56
CA TRP A 218 -19.98 0.10 9.72
C TRP A 218 -20.42 -1.05 8.80
N PHE A 219 -21.72 -1.33 8.75
CA PHE A 219 -22.32 -2.34 7.90
C PHE A 219 -23.72 -1.90 7.47
N TYR A 220 -24.42 -2.68 6.67
CA TYR A 220 -25.68 -2.29 6.02
C TYR A 220 -26.71 -1.67 6.98
N ASP A 221 -26.95 -2.31 8.14
CA ASP A 221 -28.01 -1.88 9.06
C ASP A 221 -27.69 -0.58 9.83
N ASN A 222 -26.43 -0.17 9.93
CA ASN A 222 -26.03 1.01 10.72
C ASN A 222 -25.35 2.10 9.92
N ALA A 223 -25.06 1.86 8.64
CA ALA A 223 -24.33 2.81 7.79
C ALA A 223 -25.27 3.84 7.10
N GLY A 224 -26.59 3.63 7.12
CA GLY A 224 -27.57 4.55 6.49
C GLY A 224 -27.42 4.62 4.97
N GLU A 225 -27.13 3.48 4.33
CA GLU A 225 -26.90 3.36 2.88
C GLU A 225 -25.74 4.24 2.35
N GLN A 226 -24.82 4.62 3.24
CA GLN A 226 -23.67 5.46 2.92
C GLN A 226 -22.39 4.86 3.51
N TYR A 227 -21.26 5.04 2.85
CA TYR A 227 -19.99 4.79 3.52
C TYR A 227 -19.67 5.93 4.49
N GLN A 228 -18.88 5.61 5.50
CA GLN A 228 -18.62 6.47 6.64
C GLN A 228 -17.15 6.86 6.70
N LYS A 229 -16.82 7.92 7.43
CA LYS A 229 -15.42 8.32 7.64
C LYS A 229 -14.64 7.20 8.33
N VAL A 230 -13.36 7.04 7.93
CA VAL A 230 -12.47 6.07 8.54
C VAL A 230 -12.19 6.39 10.01
N GLY A 231 -11.89 5.36 10.81
CA GLY A 231 -11.42 5.50 12.19
C GLY A 231 -12.45 6.04 13.18
N GLN A 232 -13.76 5.87 12.92
CA GLN A 232 -14.83 6.34 13.82
C GLN A 232 -15.40 5.25 14.73
N LYS A 233 -14.98 4.02 14.56
CA LYS A 233 -15.40 2.88 15.37
C LYS A 233 -14.27 2.46 16.31
N LEU A 234 -14.61 1.64 17.31
CA LEU A 234 -13.62 1.02 18.16
C LEU A 234 -12.70 0.08 17.36
N PRO A 235 -11.43 -0.05 17.75
CA PRO A 235 -10.47 -0.95 17.11
C PRO A 235 -10.78 -2.43 17.39
#